data_289e47bd06cdcaa3ffeb3707a2ee36ae
#
_entry.id   289e47bd06cdcaa3ffeb3707a2ee36ae
#
_cell.length_a   1.000
_cell.length_b   1.000
_cell.length_c   1.000
_cell.angle_alpha   90.00
_cell.angle_beta   90.00
_cell.angle_gamma   90.00
#
_symmetry.space_group_name_H-M   'P 1'
#
loop_
_entity.id
_entity.type
_entity.pdbx_description
1 polymer ?
#
loop_
_entity_poly.entity_id
_entity_poly.type
_entity_poly.pdbx_seq_one_letter_code
_entity_poly.pdbx_strand_id
1 'polypeptide(L)'
;MEYLIGTVGLVNMFFILAVIYAVMMFFGFLLIKRPADWVYDPVTSHVSRAEILRKPVFWGIWIAFYINITCGLALISQEKDILHDVLKAFPQYAGLSPAKFAAAIAGIIGLVLAVDSVFNTAGRVGFSTLSDHLKRRETVYQVIFIMSIAVCLLQIFTNSINNALLWAVLAMLFLINAGYGGGFSTLPVLLDQHFGTKTVSTTHGLALSAWAFAGLSATSWPRSWSRTRPIRPIATPR
;
A
#
# COMPACT_ATOMS: atom_id res chain seq x y z
N MET A 1 -10.29 -11.93 -8.91
CA MET A 1 -10.18 -11.46 -10.29
C MET A 1 -9.83 -12.56 -11.26
N GLU A 2 -8.75 -13.30 -11.08
CA GLU A 2 -8.33 -14.38 -12.02
C GLU A 2 -9.40 -15.45 -12.25
N TYR A 3 -10.16 -15.84 -11.23
CA TYR A 3 -11.28 -16.76 -11.34
C TYR A 3 -12.39 -16.23 -12.28
N LEU A 4 -12.76 -14.95 -12.11
CA LEU A 4 -13.78 -14.32 -12.97
C LEU A 4 -13.28 -14.18 -14.41
N ILE A 5 -12.00 -13.84 -14.64
CA ILE A 5 -11.42 -13.76 -15.98
C ILE A 5 -11.50 -15.14 -16.65
N GLY A 6 -11.18 -16.22 -15.93
CA GLY A 6 -11.22 -17.58 -16.44
C GLY A 6 -12.64 -18.09 -16.76
N THR A 7 -13.66 -17.59 -16.06
CA THR A 7 -15.05 -18.07 -16.23
C THR A 7 -15.84 -17.24 -17.24
N VAL A 8 -15.72 -15.92 -17.22
CA VAL A 8 -16.57 -15.02 -18.03
C VAL A 8 -15.80 -14.21 -19.07
N GLY A 9 -14.48 -14.29 -19.06
CA GLY A 9 -13.61 -13.48 -19.92
C GLY A 9 -13.39 -12.06 -19.40
N LEU A 10 -12.34 -11.42 -19.92
CA LEU A 10 -11.88 -10.12 -19.43
C LEU A 10 -12.92 -9.00 -19.57
N VAL A 11 -13.56 -8.91 -20.74
CA VAL A 11 -14.54 -7.84 -21.03
C VAL A 11 -15.77 -7.97 -20.14
N ASN A 12 -16.34 -9.19 -20.04
CA ASN A 12 -17.53 -9.42 -19.22
C ASN A 12 -17.22 -9.22 -17.71
N MET A 13 -16.00 -9.55 -17.27
CA MET A 13 -15.57 -9.25 -15.89
C MET A 13 -15.64 -7.74 -15.60
N PHE A 14 -15.11 -6.90 -16.49
CA PHE A 14 -15.19 -5.45 -16.30
C PHE A 14 -16.63 -4.95 -16.32
N PHE A 15 -17.49 -5.50 -17.17
CA PHE A 15 -18.92 -5.15 -17.18
C PHE A 15 -19.61 -5.52 -15.87
N ILE A 16 -19.37 -6.73 -15.34
CA ILE A 16 -19.92 -7.16 -14.04
C ILE A 16 -19.45 -6.23 -12.92
N LEU A 17 -18.15 -5.90 -12.87
CA LEU A 17 -17.63 -4.98 -11.87
C LEU A 17 -18.23 -3.58 -12.00
N ALA A 18 -18.40 -3.07 -13.21
CA ALA A 18 -19.03 -1.78 -13.44
C ALA A 18 -20.47 -1.75 -12.91
N VAL A 19 -21.27 -2.81 -13.14
CA VAL A 19 -22.62 -2.93 -12.60
C VAL A 19 -22.62 -2.98 -11.07
N ILE A 20 -21.74 -3.79 -10.47
CA ILE A 20 -21.61 -3.87 -9.01
C ILE A 20 -21.27 -2.50 -8.42
N TYR A 21 -20.27 -1.81 -8.98
CA TYR A 21 -19.90 -0.47 -8.50
C TYR A 21 -21.01 0.55 -8.69
N ALA A 22 -21.72 0.53 -9.83
CA ALA A 22 -22.85 1.42 -10.05
C ALA A 22 -23.97 1.22 -9.01
N VAL A 23 -24.29 -0.04 -8.70
CA VAL A 23 -25.26 -0.40 -7.65
C VAL A 23 -24.79 0.08 -6.28
N MET A 24 -23.53 -0.20 -5.91
CA MET A 24 -22.96 0.24 -4.62
C MET A 24 -22.95 1.77 -4.51
N MET A 25 -22.57 2.47 -5.57
CA MET A 25 -22.57 3.94 -5.60
C MET A 25 -23.99 4.50 -5.50
N PHE A 26 -24.98 3.90 -6.14
CA PHE A 26 -26.37 4.29 -6.03
C PHE A 26 -26.90 4.14 -4.61
N PHE A 27 -26.65 3.01 -3.96
CA PHE A 27 -27.02 2.84 -2.55
C PHE A 27 -26.24 3.80 -1.63
N GLY A 28 -24.94 3.99 -1.87
CA GLY A 28 -24.13 4.98 -1.15
C GLY A 28 -24.76 6.38 -1.26
N PHE A 29 -25.14 6.80 -2.46
CA PHE A 29 -25.80 8.09 -2.68
C PHE A 29 -27.11 8.21 -1.90
N LEU A 30 -27.94 7.16 -1.86
CA LEU A 30 -29.21 7.17 -1.12
C LEU A 30 -29.01 7.23 0.40
N LEU A 31 -27.92 6.64 0.92
CA LEU A 31 -27.62 6.59 2.35
C LEU A 31 -26.90 7.83 2.86
N ILE A 32 -26.17 8.53 1.99
CA ILE A 32 -25.45 9.78 2.38
C ILE A 32 -26.48 10.90 2.50
N LYS A 33 -26.90 11.18 3.74
CA LYS A 33 -27.77 12.30 4.08
C LYS A 33 -27.04 13.27 5.00
N ARG A 34 -27.28 14.55 4.81
CA ARG A 34 -26.81 15.57 5.78
C ARG A 34 -27.60 15.42 7.07
N PRO A 35 -26.96 15.59 8.24
CA PRO A 35 -27.67 15.69 9.51
C PRO A 35 -28.75 16.77 9.44
N ALA A 36 -29.87 16.58 10.15
CA ALA A 36 -31.01 17.50 10.10
C ALA A 36 -30.68 18.90 10.68
N ASP A 37 -29.70 18.92 11.59
CA ASP A 37 -29.18 20.12 12.27
C ASP A 37 -27.96 20.74 11.56
N TRP A 38 -27.56 20.20 10.36
CA TRP A 38 -26.42 20.70 9.63
C TRP A 38 -26.67 22.10 9.07
N VAL A 39 -25.94 23.08 9.57
CA VAL A 39 -25.94 24.45 9.09
C VAL A 39 -24.71 24.67 8.21
N TYR A 40 -24.93 25.25 7.04
CA TYR A 40 -23.81 25.67 6.18
C TYR A 40 -23.04 26.80 6.85
N ASP A 41 -21.86 26.51 7.36
CA ASP A 41 -20.91 27.52 7.82
C ASP A 41 -20.02 27.91 6.62
N PRO A 42 -20.23 29.08 6.01
CA PRO A 42 -19.36 29.54 4.94
C PRO A 42 -17.96 29.69 5.52
N VAL A 43 -16.98 29.00 4.92
CA VAL A 43 -15.57 29.11 5.29
C VAL A 43 -15.15 30.56 5.09
N THR A 44 -15.17 31.35 6.16
CA THR A 44 -14.86 32.78 6.15
C THR A 44 -13.37 33.07 6.09
N SER A 45 -12.51 32.08 6.33
CA SER A 45 -11.06 32.20 6.23
C SER A 45 -10.53 31.28 5.12
N HIS A 46 -10.39 31.83 3.92
CA HIS A 46 -9.67 31.16 2.85
C HIS A 46 -8.16 31.28 3.10
N VAL A 47 -7.56 30.27 3.73
CA VAL A 47 -6.09 30.16 3.69
C VAL A 47 -5.69 29.95 2.23
N SER A 48 -4.92 30.90 1.72
CA SER A 48 -4.44 30.82 0.33
C SER A 48 -3.58 29.56 0.13
N ARG A 49 -3.75 28.90 -1.02
CA ARG A 49 -2.86 27.78 -1.42
C ARG A 49 -1.38 28.17 -1.33
N ALA A 50 -1.06 29.41 -1.73
CA ALA A 50 0.31 29.95 -1.65
C ALA A 50 0.81 30.04 -0.22
N GLU A 51 -0.05 30.36 0.74
CA GLU A 51 0.31 30.41 2.16
C GLU A 51 0.61 29.01 2.71
N ILE A 52 -0.18 27.99 2.36
CA ILE A 52 0.06 26.60 2.73
C ILE A 52 1.42 26.14 2.21
N LEU A 53 1.70 26.37 0.90
CA LEU A 53 2.93 25.97 0.25
C LEU A 53 4.19 26.67 0.77
N ARG A 54 4.05 27.84 1.44
CA ARG A 54 5.15 28.54 2.09
C ARG A 54 5.52 27.97 3.44
N LYS A 55 4.64 27.17 4.06
CA LYS A 55 4.89 26.58 5.39
C LYS A 55 5.78 25.34 5.26
N PRO A 56 6.97 25.31 5.89
CA PRO A 56 7.86 24.14 5.82
C PRO A 56 7.24 22.86 6.36
N VAL A 57 6.33 22.97 7.33
CA VAL A 57 5.56 21.85 7.89
C VAL A 57 4.78 21.12 6.81
N PHE A 58 4.18 21.85 5.85
CA PHE A 58 3.47 21.21 4.72
C PHE A 58 4.39 20.28 3.93
N TRP A 59 5.59 20.75 3.60
CA TRP A 59 6.55 19.96 2.84
C TRP A 59 7.10 18.78 3.64
N GLY A 60 7.27 18.93 4.95
CA GLY A 60 7.62 17.80 5.83
C GLY A 60 6.57 16.69 5.78
N ILE A 61 5.29 17.03 5.90
CA ILE A 61 4.17 16.08 5.79
C ILE A 61 4.11 15.49 4.38
N TRP A 62 4.25 16.33 3.35
CA TRP A 62 4.21 15.92 1.94
C TRP A 62 5.31 14.90 1.62
N ILE A 63 6.56 15.16 2.06
CA ILE A 63 7.70 14.27 1.84
C ILE A 63 7.51 12.95 2.61
N ALA A 64 7.08 13.01 3.88
CA ALA A 64 6.82 11.80 4.66
C ALA A 64 5.75 10.93 3.99
N PHE A 65 4.66 11.53 3.56
CA PHE A 65 3.60 10.85 2.82
C PHE A 65 4.12 10.29 1.48
N TYR A 66 4.86 11.08 0.70
CA TYR A 66 5.46 10.66 -0.56
C TYR A 66 6.35 9.42 -0.40
N ILE A 67 7.25 9.40 0.60
CA ILE A 67 8.14 8.27 0.87
C ILE A 67 7.33 7.04 1.26
N ASN A 68 6.38 7.19 2.19
CA ASN A 68 5.51 6.09 2.63
C ASN A 68 4.77 5.45 1.44
N ILE A 69 4.15 6.28 0.60
CA ILE A 69 3.38 5.81 -0.55
C ILE A 69 4.30 5.19 -1.62
N THR A 70 5.46 5.76 -1.87
CA THR A 70 6.42 5.21 -2.85
C THR A 70 6.88 3.81 -2.44
N CYS A 71 7.22 3.61 -1.16
CA CYS A 71 7.60 2.29 -0.63
C CYS A 71 6.49 1.25 -0.80
N GLY A 72 5.26 1.59 -0.42
CA GLY A 72 4.11 0.70 -0.55
C GLY A 72 3.80 0.36 -2.01
N LEU A 73 3.68 1.37 -2.88
CA LEU A 73 3.39 1.17 -4.31
C LEU A 73 4.48 0.37 -5.02
N ALA A 74 5.76 0.59 -4.69
CA ALA A 74 6.86 -0.18 -5.26
C ALA A 74 6.73 -1.67 -4.94
N LEU A 75 6.40 -2.02 -3.70
CA LEU A 75 6.21 -3.42 -3.30
C LEU A 75 4.93 -4.02 -3.88
N ILE A 76 3.80 -3.34 -3.80
CA ILE A 76 2.52 -3.81 -4.36
C ILE A 76 2.66 -4.09 -5.86
N SER A 77 3.38 -3.23 -6.60
CA SER A 77 3.58 -3.40 -8.04
C SER A 77 4.45 -4.60 -8.40
N GLN A 78 5.31 -5.06 -7.50
CA GLN A 78 6.25 -6.16 -7.71
C GLN A 78 5.92 -7.42 -6.89
N GLU A 79 4.85 -7.41 -6.11
CA GLU A 79 4.51 -8.45 -5.15
C GLU A 79 4.43 -9.84 -5.79
N LYS A 80 3.75 -9.95 -6.93
CA LYS A 80 3.64 -11.21 -7.68
C LYS A 80 5.01 -11.71 -8.16
N ASP A 81 5.84 -10.81 -8.66
CA ASP A 81 7.17 -11.17 -9.19
C ASP A 81 8.10 -11.61 -8.06
N ILE A 82 8.06 -10.90 -6.91
CA ILE A 82 8.82 -11.26 -5.71
C ILE A 82 8.41 -12.65 -5.22
N LEU A 83 7.11 -12.93 -5.09
CA LEU A 83 6.61 -14.22 -4.64
C LEU A 83 6.95 -15.34 -5.63
N HIS A 84 6.81 -15.07 -6.94
CA HIS A 84 7.19 -15.99 -7.98
C HIS A 84 8.68 -16.38 -7.88
N ASP A 85 9.57 -15.41 -7.72
CA ASP A 85 11.01 -15.65 -7.66
C ASP A 85 11.40 -16.40 -6.38
N VAL A 86 10.81 -16.02 -5.24
CA VAL A 86 11.04 -16.71 -3.96
C VAL A 86 10.54 -18.16 -4.04
N LEU A 87 9.32 -18.40 -4.52
CA LEU A 87 8.76 -19.76 -4.59
C LEU A 87 9.52 -20.63 -5.59
N LYS A 88 9.96 -20.08 -6.72
CA LYS A 88 10.75 -20.80 -7.71
C LYS A 88 12.05 -21.38 -7.15
N ALA A 89 12.61 -20.76 -6.12
CA ALA A 89 13.85 -21.20 -5.50
C ALA A 89 13.67 -22.40 -4.55
N PHE A 90 12.44 -22.78 -4.23
CA PHE A 90 12.18 -23.93 -3.36
C PHE A 90 12.37 -25.27 -4.07
N PRO A 91 13.01 -26.26 -3.42
CA PRO A 91 13.30 -27.58 -4.03
C PRO A 91 12.06 -28.32 -4.57
N GLN A 92 10.91 -28.15 -3.92
CA GLN A 92 9.65 -28.80 -4.30
C GLN A 92 9.12 -28.36 -5.69
N TYR A 93 9.58 -27.23 -6.19
CA TYR A 93 9.22 -26.71 -7.51
C TYR A 93 10.35 -26.88 -8.54
N ALA A 94 11.48 -27.45 -8.13
CA ALA A 94 12.63 -27.66 -9.00
C ALA A 94 12.25 -28.62 -10.17
N GLY A 95 12.66 -28.25 -11.39
CA GLY A 95 12.41 -29.07 -12.58
C GLY A 95 10.99 -28.99 -13.15
N LEU A 96 10.09 -28.21 -12.57
CA LEU A 96 8.78 -28.00 -13.18
C LEU A 96 8.89 -27.13 -14.44
N SER A 97 8.11 -27.47 -15.48
CA SER A 97 7.95 -26.58 -16.63
C SER A 97 7.27 -25.26 -16.19
N PRO A 98 7.50 -24.13 -16.89
CA PRO A 98 6.93 -22.82 -16.50
C PRO A 98 5.42 -22.85 -16.31
N ALA A 99 4.69 -23.57 -17.16
CA ALA A 99 3.23 -23.69 -17.06
C ALA A 99 2.78 -24.46 -15.80
N LYS A 100 3.44 -25.59 -15.47
CA LYS A 100 3.15 -26.38 -14.27
C LYS A 100 3.50 -25.61 -13.01
N PHE A 101 4.62 -24.90 -13.02
CA PHE A 101 5.01 -24.05 -11.88
C PHE A 101 3.99 -22.93 -11.65
N ALA A 102 3.62 -22.18 -12.68
CA ALA A 102 2.62 -21.12 -12.59
C ALA A 102 1.28 -21.64 -12.02
N ALA A 103 0.82 -22.80 -12.49
CA ALA A 103 -0.41 -23.43 -11.98
C ALA A 103 -0.28 -23.85 -10.49
N ALA A 104 0.89 -24.37 -10.10
CA ALA A 104 1.13 -24.81 -8.72
C ALA A 104 1.13 -23.66 -7.71
N ILE A 105 1.64 -22.48 -8.08
CA ILE A 105 1.76 -21.33 -7.16
C ILE A 105 0.60 -20.34 -7.25
N ALA A 106 -0.29 -20.44 -8.25
CA ALA A 106 -1.37 -19.48 -8.47
C ALA A 106 -2.26 -19.30 -7.23
N GLY A 107 -2.65 -20.39 -6.57
CA GLY A 107 -3.44 -20.35 -5.36
C GLY A 107 -2.71 -19.68 -4.19
N ILE A 108 -1.41 -19.94 -4.04
CA ILE A 108 -0.57 -19.35 -2.99
C ILE A 108 -0.46 -17.84 -3.21
N ILE A 109 -0.15 -17.42 -4.42
CA ILE A 109 -0.07 -16.00 -4.77
C ILE A 109 -1.42 -15.31 -4.52
N GLY A 110 -2.52 -15.91 -4.96
CA GLY A 110 -3.87 -15.36 -4.74
C GLY A 110 -4.19 -15.19 -3.26
N LEU A 111 -3.83 -16.16 -2.42
CA LEU A 111 -4.02 -16.08 -0.97
C LEU A 111 -3.16 -14.98 -0.34
N VAL A 112 -1.88 -14.89 -0.70
CA VAL A 112 -0.98 -13.86 -0.18
C VAL A 112 -1.48 -12.46 -0.53
N LEU A 113 -1.89 -12.21 -1.77
CA LEU A 113 -2.47 -10.93 -2.19
C LEU A 113 -3.75 -10.57 -1.42
N ALA A 114 -4.60 -11.57 -1.13
CA ALA A 114 -5.80 -11.37 -0.34
C ALA A 114 -5.45 -10.99 1.12
N VAL A 115 -4.52 -11.71 1.73
CA VAL A 115 -4.03 -11.43 3.10
C VAL A 115 -3.36 -10.06 3.16
N ASP A 116 -2.55 -9.70 2.16
CA ASP A 116 -1.91 -8.39 2.07
C ASP A 116 -2.93 -7.24 2.04
N SER A 117 -4.04 -7.41 1.31
CA SER A 117 -5.15 -6.46 1.30
C SER A 117 -5.81 -6.30 2.68
N VAL A 118 -5.90 -7.40 3.47
CA VAL A 118 -6.37 -7.34 4.85
C VAL A 118 -5.39 -6.55 5.72
N PHE A 119 -4.08 -6.75 5.57
CA PHE A 119 -3.07 -5.98 6.29
C PHE A 119 -3.11 -4.48 5.95
N ASN A 120 -3.34 -4.13 4.68
CA ASN A 120 -3.58 -2.73 4.29
C ASN A 120 -4.77 -2.12 5.05
N THR A 121 -5.89 -2.82 5.09
CA THR A 121 -7.10 -2.37 5.78
C THR A 121 -6.89 -2.29 7.29
N ALA A 122 -6.29 -3.31 7.88
CA ALA A 122 -5.95 -3.34 9.30
C ALA A 122 -4.98 -2.21 9.68
N GLY A 123 -4.02 -1.91 8.81
CA GLY A 123 -3.10 -0.79 8.96
C GLY A 123 -3.82 0.55 9.02
N ARG A 124 -4.83 0.77 8.17
CA ARG A 124 -5.65 2.01 8.23
C ARG A 124 -6.31 2.18 9.59
N VAL A 125 -6.94 1.14 10.10
CA VAL A 125 -7.60 1.18 11.41
C VAL A 125 -6.57 1.29 12.54
N GLY A 126 -5.55 0.42 12.54
CA GLY A 126 -4.56 0.34 13.61
C GLY A 126 -3.73 1.62 13.76
N PHE A 127 -3.21 2.17 12.68
CA PHE A 127 -2.41 3.40 12.76
C PHE A 127 -3.26 4.65 13.01
N SER A 128 -4.52 4.69 12.55
CA SER A 128 -5.44 5.77 12.93
C SER A 128 -5.74 5.72 14.42
N THR A 129 -6.08 4.55 14.95
CA THR A 129 -6.30 4.37 16.40
C THR A 129 -5.04 4.74 17.20
N LEU A 130 -3.86 4.30 16.74
CA LEU A 130 -2.59 4.69 17.37
C LEU A 130 -2.41 6.21 17.36
N SER A 131 -2.72 6.87 16.23
CA SER A 131 -2.65 8.32 16.09
C SER A 131 -3.50 9.06 17.13
N ASP A 132 -4.68 8.54 17.45
CA ASP A 132 -5.59 9.16 18.41
C ASP A 132 -5.09 9.08 19.85
N HIS A 133 -4.24 8.11 20.17
CA HIS A 133 -3.62 7.95 21.49
C HIS A 133 -2.30 8.71 21.65
N LEU A 134 -1.74 9.24 20.55
CA LEU A 134 -0.47 9.94 20.57
C LEU A 134 -0.67 11.45 20.69
N LYS A 135 0.11 12.08 21.58
CA LYS A 135 0.15 13.56 21.69
C LYS A 135 0.68 14.23 20.42
N ARG A 136 1.58 13.54 19.72
CA ARG A 136 2.24 13.99 18.50
C ARG A 136 1.93 13.00 17.38
N ARG A 137 0.98 13.33 16.54
CA ARG A 137 0.47 12.43 15.48
C ARG A 137 1.48 12.11 14.41
N GLU A 138 2.47 12.98 14.18
CA GLU A 138 3.61 12.71 13.29
C GLU A 138 4.44 11.48 13.71
N THR A 139 4.38 11.08 15.00
CA THR A 139 5.05 9.88 15.50
C THR A 139 4.57 8.61 14.81
N VAL A 140 3.34 8.60 14.29
CA VAL A 140 2.83 7.45 13.50
C VAL A 140 3.72 7.20 12.28
N TYR A 141 4.12 8.24 11.54
CA TYR A 141 5.02 8.07 10.40
C TYR A 141 6.40 7.58 10.83
N GLN A 142 6.90 8.02 12.00
CA GLN A 142 8.15 7.49 12.55
C GLN A 142 8.05 5.99 12.83
N VAL A 143 6.95 5.53 13.44
CA VAL A 143 6.70 4.10 13.69
C VAL A 143 6.64 3.33 12.37
N ILE A 144 5.89 3.81 11.38
CA ILE A 144 5.79 3.19 10.07
C ILE A 144 7.18 3.06 9.42
N PHE A 145 8.00 4.11 9.44
CA PHE A 145 9.33 4.07 8.83
C PHE A 145 10.29 3.15 9.58
N ILE A 146 10.30 3.18 10.91
CA ILE A 146 11.13 2.27 11.72
C ILE A 146 10.74 0.81 11.43
N MET A 147 9.45 0.51 11.41
CA MET A 147 8.93 -0.81 11.08
C MET A 147 9.36 -1.24 9.67
N SER A 148 9.21 -0.35 8.68
CA SER A 148 9.59 -0.63 7.29
C SER A 148 11.10 -0.88 7.15
N ILE A 149 11.93 -0.08 7.82
CA ILE A 149 13.39 -0.28 7.84
C ILE A 149 13.73 -1.62 8.50
N ALA A 150 13.12 -1.93 9.63
CA ALA A 150 13.39 -3.18 10.35
C ALA A 150 13.08 -4.42 9.50
N VAL A 151 11.94 -4.46 8.81
CA VAL A 151 11.60 -5.61 7.97
C VAL A 151 12.45 -5.67 6.69
N CYS A 152 12.87 -4.55 6.14
CA CYS A 152 13.83 -4.53 5.03
C CYS A 152 15.22 -5.02 5.47
N LEU A 153 15.69 -4.64 6.65
CA LEU A 153 16.96 -5.13 7.20
C LEU A 153 16.89 -6.64 7.47
N LEU A 154 15.75 -7.16 7.93
CA LEU A 154 15.56 -8.60 8.12
C LEU A 154 15.85 -9.39 6.84
N GLN A 155 15.50 -8.84 5.66
CA GLN A 155 15.80 -9.47 4.37
C GLN A 155 17.30 -9.63 4.10
N ILE A 156 18.13 -8.71 4.60
CA ILE A 156 19.60 -8.76 4.41
C ILE A 156 20.20 -9.94 5.15
N PHE A 157 19.64 -10.29 6.32
CA PHE A 157 20.11 -11.39 7.15
C PHE A 157 19.55 -12.76 6.73
N THR A 158 18.51 -12.81 5.94
CA THR A 158 17.90 -14.05 5.42
C THR A 158 18.45 -14.40 4.04
N ASN A 159 19.75 -14.68 3.95
CA ASN A 159 20.40 -14.96 2.66
C ASN A 159 20.25 -16.39 2.14
N SER A 160 19.70 -17.31 2.92
CA SER A 160 19.51 -18.71 2.52
C SER A 160 18.09 -18.95 2.08
N ILE A 161 17.92 -19.60 0.93
CA ILE A 161 16.59 -20.01 0.46
C ILE A 161 16.08 -21.13 1.37
N ASN A 162 15.24 -20.75 2.31
CA ASN A 162 14.57 -21.63 3.24
C ASN A 162 13.23 -21.02 3.67
N ASN A 163 12.50 -21.72 4.52
CA ASN A 163 11.23 -21.21 5.02
C ASN A 163 11.36 -19.86 5.75
N ALA A 164 12.51 -19.56 6.36
CA ALA A 164 12.74 -18.28 7.02
C ALA A 164 12.76 -17.10 6.01
N LEU A 165 13.33 -17.29 4.81
CA LEU A 165 13.28 -16.28 3.75
C LEU A 165 11.83 -16.00 3.32
N LEU A 166 11.02 -17.04 3.14
CA LEU A 166 9.61 -16.86 2.77
C LEU A 166 8.86 -16.06 3.84
N TRP A 167 9.00 -16.43 5.11
CA TRP A 167 8.37 -15.69 6.20
C TRP A 167 8.85 -14.25 6.33
N ALA A 168 10.13 -14.01 6.12
CA ALA A 168 10.69 -12.66 6.11
C ALA A 168 10.12 -11.81 4.95
N VAL A 169 9.98 -12.39 3.75
CA VAL A 169 9.35 -11.72 2.61
C VAL A 169 7.88 -11.42 2.89
N LEU A 170 7.12 -12.37 3.41
CA LEU A 170 5.73 -12.15 3.77
C LEU A 170 5.58 -11.06 4.85
N ALA A 171 6.42 -11.09 5.88
CA ALA A 171 6.43 -10.03 6.90
C ALA A 171 6.74 -8.66 6.29
N MET A 172 7.69 -8.58 5.37
CA MET A 172 8.00 -7.34 4.67
C MET A 172 6.81 -6.82 3.86
N LEU A 173 6.19 -7.67 3.04
CA LEU A 173 5.03 -7.30 2.22
C LEU A 173 3.88 -6.80 3.11
N PHE A 174 3.45 -7.60 4.08
CA PHE A 174 2.30 -7.31 4.92
C PHE A 174 2.49 -6.07 5.80
N LEU A 175 3.64 -5.92 6.45
CA LEU A 175 3.88 -4.80 7.35
C LEU A 175 4.09 -3.49 6.60
N ILE A 176 4.78 -3.50 5.46
CA ILE A 176 4.92 -2.28 4.65
C ILE A 176 3.58 -1.87 4.06
N ASN A 177 2.75 -2.83 3.62
CA ASN A 177 1.43 -2.51 3.11
C ASN A 177 0.46 -2.05 4.21
N ALA A 178 0.58 -2.58 5.43
CA ALA A 178 -0.11 -2.02 6.60
C ALA A 178 0.32 -0.56 6.87
N GLY A 179 1.62 -0.27 6.79
CA GLY A 179 2.15 1.09 6.89
C GLY A 179 1.67 2.02 5.76
N TYR A 180 1.57 1.50 4.53
CA TYR A 180 0.99 2.22 3.40
C TYR A 180 -0.46 2.63 3.68
N GLY A 181 -1.30 1.68 4.12
CA GLY A 181 -2.68 1.95 4.51
C GLY A 181 -2.77 2.96 5.67
N GLY A 182 -1.94 2.76 6.69
CA GLY A 182 -1.86 3.63 7.86
C GLY A 182 -1.46 5.07 7.54
N GLY A 183 -0.48 5.27 6.66
CA GLY A 183 -0.06 6.59 6.21
C GLY A 183 -1.19 7.36 5.52
N PHE A 184 -2.01 6.67 4.70
CA PHE A 184 -3.18 7.28 4.09
C PHE A 184 -4.23 7.73 5.10
N SER A 185 -4.55 6.89 6.07
CA SER A 185 -5.61 7.18 7.03
C SER A 185 -5.23 8.25 8.04
N THR A 186 -3.94 8.38 8.37
CA THR A 186 -3.45 9.40 9.31
C THR A 186 -3.17 10.76 8.67
N LEU A 187 -3.02 10.83 7.34
CA LEU A 187 -2.73 12.08 6.64
C LEU A 187 -3.74 13.20 6.90
N PRO A 188 -5.07 13.01 6.77
CA PRO A 188 -6.03 14.09 7.01
C PRO A 188 -5.97 14.63 8.42
N VAL A 189 -5.79 13.74 9.40
CA VAL A 189 -5.75 14.06 10.82
C VAL A 189 -4.49 14.85 11.16
N LEU A 190 -3.35 14.50 10.54
CA LEU A 190 -2.10 15.23 10.69
C LEU A 190 -2.19 16.63 10.08
N LEU A 191 -2.84 16.76 8.92
CA LEU A 191 -3.09 18.07 8.30
C LEU A 191 -4.02 18.93 9.13
N ASP A 192 -5.07 18.34 9.73
CA ASP A 192 -5.97 19.04 10.65
C ASP A 192 -5.23 19.61 11.86
N GLN A 193 -4.35 18.82 12.46
CA GLN A 193 -3.55 19.25 13.61
C GLN A 193 -2.69 20.49 13.32
N HIS A 194 -2.12 20.59 12.12
CA HIS A 194 -1.18 21.66 11.78
C HIS A 194 -1.81 22.85 11.06
N PHE A 195 -2.93 22.66 10.37
CA PHE A 195 -3.55 23.68 9.53
C PHE A 195 -4.98 24.03 9.94
N GLY A 196 -5.58 23.23 10.82
CA GLY A 196 -6.94 23.40 11.32
C GLY A 196 -8.01 22.83 10.39
N THR A 197 -9.13 22.44 10.98
CA THR A 197 -10.25 21.72 10.34
C THR A 197 -10.81 22.46 9.11
N LYS A 198 -10.88 23.78 9.15
CA LYS A 198 -11.42 24.60 8.05
C LYS A 198 -10.57 24.54 6.77
N THR A 199 -9.29 24.16 6.87
CA THR A 199 -8.36 24.13 5.72
C THR A 199 -8.03 22.71 5.27
N VAL A 200 -8.49 21.67 5.98
CA VAL A 200 -8.15 20.26 5.68
C VAL A 200 -8.49 19.88 4.24
N SER A 201 -9.62 20.29 3.71
CA SER A 201 -9.99 19.98 2.32
C SER A 201 -8.95 20.49 1.31
N THR A 202 -8.48 21.72 1.49
CA THR A 202 -7.47 22.33 0.60
C THR A 202 -6.09 21.73 0.81
N THR A 203 -5.66 21.57 2.08
CA THR A 203 -4.35 20.99 2.42
C THR A 203 -4.24 19.54 2.01
N HIS A 204 -5.31 18.75 2.21
CA HIS A 204 -5.37 17.35 1.80
C HIS A 204 -5.31 17.21 0.29
N GLY A 205 -6.08 18.03 -0.46
CA GLY A 205 -6.02 18.03 -1.92
C GLY A 205 -4.61 18.34 -2.46
N LEU A 206 -3.91 19.30 -1.84
CA LEU A 206 -2.52 19.60 -2.18
C LEU A 206 -1.58 18.44 -1.81
N ALA A 207 -1.75 17.85 -0.62
CA ALA A 207 -0.91 16.75 -0.16
C ALA A 207 -1.07 15.48 -1.00
N LEU A 208 -2.26 15.22 -1.56
CA LEU A 208 -2.50 14.09 -2.48
C LEU A 208 -1.67 14.16 -3.76
N SER A 209 -1.10 15.32 -4.13
CA SER A 209 -0.13 15.39 -5.23
C SER A 209 1.09 14.50 -4.98
N ALA A 210 1.48 14.29 -3.71
CA ALA A 210 2.55 13.36 -3.34
C ALA A 210 2.26 11.92 -3.81
N TRP A 211 0.99 11.50 -3.76
CA TRP A 211 0.59 10.19 -4.27
C TRP A 211 0.78 10.06 -5.79
N ALA A 212 0.45 11.10 -6.56
CA ALA A 212 0.69 11.11 -8.00
C ALA A 212 2.19 10.98 -8.33
N PHE A 213 3.05 11.75 -7.64
CA PHE A 213 4.50 11.65 -7.78
C PHE A 213 5.03 10.28 -7.33
N ALA A 214 4.50 9.71 -6.25
CA ALA A 214 4.85 8.38 -5.78
C ALA A 214 4.52 7.30 -6.82
N GLY A 215 3.35 7.40 -7.48
CA GLY A 215 2.98 6.49 -8.56
C GLY A 215 3.97 6.51 -9.72
N LEU A 216 4.41 7.69 -10.15
CA LEU A 216 5.44 7.84 -11.18
C LEU A 216 6.78 7.25 -10.73
N SER A 217 7.21 7.54 -9.51
CA SER A 217 8.50 7.08 -8.97
C SER A 217 8.53 5.57 -8.78
N ALA A 218 7.48 4.99 -8.19
CA ALA A 218 7.39 3.56 -7.89
C ALA A 218 7.35 2.70 -9.16
N THR A 219 6.67 3.16 -10.20
CA THR A 219 6.51 2.41 -11.46
C THR A 219 7.69 2.57 -12.42
N SER A 220 8.47 3.64 -12.29
CA SER A 220 9.66 3.90 -13.11
C SER A 220 10.89 3.13 -12.63
N TRP A 221 10.81 2.44 -11.48
CA TRP A 221 11.93 1.64 -10.97
C TRP A 221 12.31 0.55 -11.99
N PRO A 222 13.59 0.46 -12.43
CA PRO A 222 13.97 -0.45 -13.49
C PRO A 222 13.67 -1.90 -13.11
N ARG A 223 12.87 -2.60 -13.90
CA ARG A 223 12.67 -4.06 -13.79
C ARG A 223 13.95 -4.87 -13.97
N SER A 224 15.06 -4.22 -14.33
CA SER A 224 16.38 -4.82 -14.49
C SER A 224 17.00 -5.29 -13.16
N TRP A 225 16.55 -4.79 -12.03
CA TRP A 225 17.11 -5.16 -10.72
C TRP A 225 16.82 -6.60 -10.32
N SER A 226 15.65 -7.12 -10.68
CA SER A 226 15.29 -8.52 -10.44
C SER A 226 16.06 -9.51 -11.31
N ARG A 227 16.60 -9.06 -12.46
CA ARG A 227 17.33 -9.91 -13.41
C ARG A 227 18.82 -10.04 -13.13
N THR A 228 19.41 -9.19 -12.27
CA THR A 228 20.87 -9.09 -12.13
C THR A 228 21.46 -9.88 -10.95
N ARG A 229 20.66 -10.47 -10.10
CA ARG A 229 21.14 -11.39 -9.06
C ARG A 229 20.48 -12.75 -9.19
N PRO A 230 21.12 -13.72 -9.85
CA PRO A 230 20.67 -15.11 -9.73
C PRO A 230 20.74 -15.49 -8.26
N ILE A 231 19.61 -15.85 -7.68
CA ILE A 231 19.54 -16.45 -6.36
C ILE A 231 20.43 -17.70 -6.41
N ARG A 232 21.50 -17.75 -5.65
CA ARG A 232 22.43 -18.91 -5.68
C ARG A 232 21.65 -20.15 -5.23
N PRO A 233 21.67 -21.23 -6.04
CA PRO A 233 21.07 -22.50 -5.61
C PRO A 233 21.76 -22.98 -4.34
N ILE A 234 20.99 -23.58 -3.44
CA ILE A 234 21.51 -24.23 -2.24
C ILE A 234 22.46 -25.34 -2.70
N ALA A 235 23.71 -25.29 -2.24
CA ALA A 235 24.61 -26.43 -2.38
C ALA A 235 23.97 -27.60 -1.63
N THR A 236 23.55 -28.65 -2.35
CA THR A 236 23.14 -29.91 -1.74
C THR A 236 24.32 -30.44 -0.94
N PRO A 237 24.17 -30.72 0.36
CA PRO A 237 25.22 -31.43 1.10
C PRO A 237 25.40 -32.81 0.44
N ARG A 238 26.66 -33.15 0.11
CA ARG A 238 27.06 -34.48 -0.37
C ARG A 238 26.94 -35.48 0.76
#